data_c454a8deff4d5b517468a7ef297c483a
#
_entry.id   c454a8deff4d5b517468a7ef297c483a
#
_cell.length_a   1.000
_cell.length_b   1.000
_cell.length_c   1.000
_cell.angle_alpha   90.00
_cell.angle_beta   90.00
_cell.angle_gamma   90.00
#
_symmetry.space_group_name_H-M   'P 1'
#
loop_
_entity.id
_entity.type
_entity.pdbx_description
1 polymer ?
#
loop_
_entity_poly.entity_id
_entity_poly.type
_entity_poly.pdbx_seq_one_letter_code
_entity_poly.pdbx_strand_id
1 'polypeptide(L)'
;MNGKQKAKSLTSKIPEFYTSIQMILPVSFYARPTLEVLEDLIGKVLVRISKGAVTSGIIVEAEAYCGEDDPASYAHTGRTKRSERLYGPPARSFVHLTYGMHHLLNVVTERKGFPAAVLIRALEPLQGISLMKKRRGTDEIMNLCSGPAKLCQSMEIDLELNGMLVSSPKSPLFIREGLKEEKREGKLLWRPRIGIREGRERPWRAYLKNSPYISAK
;
A
#
# COMPACT_ATOMS: atom_id res chain seq x y z
N MET A 1 -42.39 -40.74 21.95
CA MET A 1 -42.02 -39.40 22.44
C MET A 1 -40.99 -38.81 21.48
N ASN A 2 -41.45 -37.88 20.65
CA ASN A 2 -40.67 -37.36 19.53
C ASN A 2 -39.90 -36.13 19.97
N GLY A 3 -38.57 -36.24 20.02
CA GLY A 3 -37.68 -35.11 20.21
C GLY A 3 -37.12 -34.60 18.85
N LYS A 4 -37.87 -33.74 18.16
CA LYS A 4 -37.35 -32.98 17.02
C LYS A 4 -36.48 -31.85 17.53
N GLN A 5 -35.16 -32.04 17.53
CA GLN A 5 -34.22 -30.94 17.66
C GLN A 5 -34.28 -30.07 16.38
N LYS A 6 -34.72 -28.83 16.55
CA LYS A 6 -34.68 -27.78 15.53
C LYS A 6 -33.22 -27.47 15.17
N ALA A 7 -32.82 -27.78 13.95
CA ALA A 7 -31.64 -27.24 13.35
C ALA A 7 -31.80 -25.70 13.26
N LYS A 8 -31.12 -24.94 14.11
CA LYS A 8 -30.99 -23.48 13.97
C LYS A 8 -30.18 -23.19 12.73
N SER A 9 -30.76 -22.49 11.76
CA SER A 9 -30.15 -22.05 10.55
C SER A 9 -28.93 -21.15 10.88
N LEU A 10 -27.75 -21.60 10.48
CA LEU A 10 -26.50 -20.82 10.45
C LEU A 10 -26.48 -19.92 9.21
N THR A 11 -27.53 -19.14 8.98
CA THR A 11 -27.58 -18.11 7.95
C THR A 11 -27.64 -16.76 8.63
N SER A 12 -26.51 -16.26 9.15
CA SER A 12 -26.41 -14.82 9.38
C SER A 12 -24.99 -14.48 9.87
N LYS A 13 -24.29 -13.86 9.06
CA LYS A 13 -23.12 -13.00 9.07
C LYS A 13 -22.09 -13.56 8.09
N ILE A 14 -22.29 -13.24 6.82
CA ILE A 14 -21.15 -13.12 5.90
C ILE A 14 -20.28 -12.06 6.57
N PRO A 15 -19.09 -12.41 7.09
CA PRO A 15 -18.27 -11.42 7.75
C PRO A 15 -17.99 -10.26 6.79
N GLU A 16 -17.92 -9.02 7.28
CA GLU A 16 -17.50 -7.82 6.50
C GLU A 16 -16.23 -8.07 5.69
N PHE A 17 -15.43 -9.04 6.10
CA PHE A 17 -14.27 -9.56 5.41
C PHE A 17 -14.57 -10.10 4.00
N TYR A 18 -15.69 -10.82 3.77
CA TYR A 18 -16.07 -11.32 2.43
C TYR A 18 -16.52 -10.20 1.49
N THR A 19 -17.18 -9.17 2.01
CA THR A 19 -17.52 -7.96 1.22
C THR A 19 -16.26 -7.20 0.82
N SER A 20 -15.21 -7.21 1.66
CA SER A 20 -13.91 -6.60 1.37
C SER A 20 -13.13 -7.29 0.25
N ILE A 21 -13.30 -8.60 0.08
CA ILE A 21 -12.63 -9.38 -0.97
C ILE A 21 -13.16 -9.03 -2.37
N GLN A 22 -14.45 -8.73 -2.52
CA GLN A 22 -15.06 -8.35 -3.80
C GLN A 22 -14.59 -7.00 -4.35
N MET A 23 -13.91 -6.19 -3.52
CA MET A 23 -13.43 -4.85 -3.88
C MET A 23 -11.91 -4.77 -4.04
N ILE A 24 -11.20 -5.91 -4.11
CA ILE A 24 -9.74 -5.92 -4.33
C ILE A 24 -9.45 -5.38 -5.72
N LEU A 25 -8.48 -4.47 -5.81
CA LEU A 25 -8.06 -3.87 -7.08
C LEU A 25 -7.48 -4.94 -8.01
N PRO A 26 -7.95 -5.04 -9.26
CA PRO A 26 -7.47 -6.05 -10.22
C PRO A 26 -6.05 -5.74 -10.71
N VAL A 27 -5.37 -6.72 -11.32
CA VAL A 27 -4.04 -6.53 -11.92
C VAL A 27 -4.03 -5.40 -12.95
N SER A 28 -5.11 -5.26 -13.73
CA SER A 28 -5.29 -4.21 -14.75
C SER A 28 -5.22 -2.79 -14.17
N PHE A 29 -5.59 -2.60 -12.91
CA PHE A 29 -5.46 -1.32 -12.21
C PHE A 29 -3.98 -0.88 -12.16
N TYR A 30 -3.06 -1.80 -11.93
CA TYR A 30 -1.61 -1.53 -11.79
C TYR A 30 -0.87 -1.55 -13.12
N ALA A 31 -1.43 -2.19 -14.16
CA ALA A 31 -0.85 -2.28 -15.51
C ALA A 31 -1.08 -1.02 -16.36
N ARG A 32 -1.04 0.14 -15.73
CA ARG A 32 -1.25 1.48 -16.33
C ARG A 32 -0.04 2.36 -16.07
N PRO A 33 0.05 3.56 -16.71
CA PRO A 33 1.08 4.54 -16.41
C PRO A 33 1.21 4.82 -14.91
N THR A 34 2.44 4.80 -14.41
CA THR A 34 2.71 4.83 -12.97
C THR A 34 2.13 6.03 -12.24
N LEU A 35 2.13 7.21 -12.90
CA LEU A 35 1.56 8.43 -12.29
C LEU A 35 0.05 8.36 -12.16
N GLU A 36 -0.66 7.73 -13.11
CA GLU A 36 -2.10 7.47 -13.02
C GLU A 36 -2.40 6.48 -11.87
N VAL A 37 -1.59 5.41 -11.77
CA VAL A 37 -1.72 4.44 -10.67
C VAL A 37 -1.47 5.11 -9.34
N LEU A 38 -0.46 5.98 -9.24
CA LEU A 38 -0.18 6.73 -8.00
C LEU A 38 -1.38 7.58 -7.60
N GLU A 39 -1.93 8.36 -8.53
CA GLU A 39 -3.09 9.21 -8.29
C GLU A 39 -4.28 8.41 -7.78
N ASP A 40 -4.58 7.31 -8.45
CA ASP A 40 -5.71 6.45 -8.11
C ASP A 40 -5.51 5.60 -6.85
N LEU A 41 -4.26 5.33 -6.46
CA LEU A 41 -3.96 4.65 -5.19
C LEU A 41 -4.25 5.51 -3.96
N ILE A 42 -4.16 6.83 -4.07
CA ILE A 42 -4.54 7.71 -2.96
C ILE A 42 -6.03 7.54 -2.67
N GLY A 43 -6.39 7.27 -1.42
CA GLY A 43 -7.75 6.99 -0.99
C GLY A 43 -8.13 5.50 -1.02
N LYS A 44 -7.35 4.63 -1.63
CA LYS A 44 -7.52 3.17 -1.54
C LYS A 44 -7.08 2.65 -0.18
N VAL A 45 -7.47 1.43 0.17
CA VAL A 45 -7.18 0.83 1.47
C VAL A 45 -6.14 -0.29 1.32
N LEU A 46 -5.00 -0.12 1.97
CA LEU A 46 -4.01 -1.18 2.15
C LEU A 46 -4.46 -2.06 3.33
N VAL A 47 -4.46 -3.37 3.11
CA VAL A 47 -4.86 -4.38 4.11
C VAL A 47 -3.73 -5.39 4.31
N ARG A 48 -3.41 -5.69 5.56
CA ARG A 48 -2.45 -6.71 5.97
C ARG A 48 -3.09 -7.70 6.95
N ILE A 49 -3.01 -8.97 6.64
CA ILE A 49 -3.44 -10.07 7.51
C ILE A 49 -2.18 -10.76 8.05
N SER A 50 -1.98 -10.73 9.35
CA SER A 50 -0.85 -11.35 10.01
C SER A 50 -1.31 -12.11 11.25
N LYS A 51 -0.97 -13.41 11.35
CA LYS A 51 -1.31 -14.28 12.50
C LYS A 51 -2.80 -14.21 12.89
N GLY A 52 -3.68 -14.16 11.88
CA GLY A 52 -5.13 -14.06 12.06
C GLY A 52 -5.66 -12.67 12.42
N ALA A 53 -4.78 -11.69 12.63
CA ALA A 53 -5.17 -10.30 12.88
C ALA A 53 -5.13 -9.47 11.60
N VAL A 54 -6.05 -8.50 11.50
CA VAL A 54 -6.13 -7.57 10.36
C VAL A 54 -5.67 -6.19 10.81
N THR A 55 -4.78 -5.58 10.03
CA THR A 55 -4.46 -4.16 10.11
C THR A 55 -4.74 -3.53 8.75
N SER A 56 -5.30 -2.32 8.72
CA SER A 56 -5.57 -1.62 7.48
C SER A 56 -5.52 -0.10 7.65
N GLY A 57 -5.30 0.60 6.53
CA GLY A 57 -5.31 2.06 6.51
C GLY A 57 -5.56 2.59 5.10
N ILE A 58 -6.11 3.81 5.03
CA ILE A 58 -6.29 4.55 3.77
C ILE A 58 -4.94 5.09 3.33
N ILE A 59 -4.56 4.86 2.08
CA ILE A 59 -3.36 5.45 1.46
C ILE A 59 -3.59 6.96 1.31
N VAL A 60 -2.82 7.76 2.03
CA VAL A 60 -2.93 9.22 2.01
C VAL A 60 -1.73 9.91 1.38
N GLU A 61 -0.63 9.20 1.15
CA GLU A 61 0.59 9.70 0.52
C GLU A 61 1.32 8.58 -0.20
N ALA A 62 1.80 8.87 -1.42
CA ALA A 62 2.59 7.94 -2.23
C ALA A 62 3.58 8.68 -3.13
N GLU A 63 4.60 7.97 -3.65
CA GLU A 63 5.59 8.47 -4.62
C GLU A 63 5.74 7.51 -5.79
N ALA A 64 5.90 8.06 -6.99
CA ALA A 64 6.22 7.29 -8.19
C ALA A 64 7.72 7.25 -8.48
N TYR A 65 8.17 6.10 -8.99
CA TYR A 65 9.51 5.84 -9.49
C TYR A 65 9.36 5.15 -10.85
N CYS A 66 9.75 5.82 -11.94
CA CYS A 66 9.37 5.43 -13.31
C CYS A 66 10.57 5.25 -14.23
N GLY A 67 10.87 4.00 -14.56
CA GLY A 67 11.85 3.70 -15.60
C GLY A 67 13.32 3.84 -15.18
N GLU A 68 14.18 3.63 -16.14
CA GLU A 68 15.64 3.80 -16.01
C GLU A 68 16.05 5.27 -16.12
N ASP A 69 15.19 6.11 -16.72
CA ASP A 69 15.41 7.57 -16.84
C ASP A 69 15.11 8.32 -15.52
N ASP A 70 14.61 7.65 -14.51
CA ASP A 70 14.40 8.26 -13.21
C ASP A 70 15.64 8.11 -12.33
N PRO A 71 16.42 9.18 -12.11
CA PRO A 71 17.68 9.09 -11.37
C PRO A 71 17.50 8.72 -9.89
N ALA A 72 16.27 8.80 -9.35
CA ALA A 72 15.94 8.36 -8.00
C ALA A 72 15.46 6.89 -7.94
N SER A 73 15.26 6.24 -9.08
CA SER A 73 14.83 4.84 -9.15
C SER A 73 16.02 3.89 -8.93
N TYR A 74 15.79 2.78 -8.27
CA TYR A 74 16.77 1.67 -8.27
C TYR A 74 17.06 1.10 -9.66
N ALA A 75 16.18 1.34 -10.62
CA ALA A 75 16.37 0.90 -12.00
C ALA A 75 17.24 1.84 -12.83
N HIS A 76 17.60 3.03 -12.32
CA HIS A 76 18.44 4.00 -13.04
C HIS A 76 19.80 3.42 -13.48
N THR A 77 20.38 2.55 -12.68
CA THR A 77 21.61 1.82 -13.01
C THR A 77 21.36 0.55 -13.82
N GLY A 78 20.16 0.39 -14.39
CA GLY A 78 19.74 -0.78 -15.12
C GLY A 78 19.28 -1.94 -14.20
N ARG A 79 19.19 -3.13 -14.82
CA ARG A 79 18.69 -4.33 -14.17
C ARG A 79 19.75 -5.00 -13.30
N THR A 80 19.60 -4.88 -12.00
CA THR A 80 20.50 -5.46 -11.00
C THR A 80 19.71 -6.40 -10.07
N LYS A 81 20.39 -7.16 -9.23
CA LYS A 81 19.74 -8.01 -8.20
C LYS A 81 18.78 -7.17 -7.30
N ARG A 82 19.08 -5.91 -7.08
CA ARG A 82 18.27 -5.00 -6.26
C ARG A 82 17.04 -4.49 -7.01
N SER A 83 17.16 -4.15 -8.30
CA SER A 83 16.09 -3.62 -9.13
C SER A 83 15.28 -4.68 -9.89
N GLU A 84 15.72 -5.95 -9.89
CA GLU A 84 15.13 -7.05 -10.65
C GLU A 84 13.61 -7.13 -10.56
N ARG A 85 13.05 -6.95 -9.35
CA ARG A 85 11.61 -7.05 -9.14
C ARG A 85 10.80 -5.93 -9.78
N LEU A 86 11.41 -4.76 -10.01
CA LEU A 86 10.75 -3.65 -10.70
C LEU A 86 10.43 -3.99 -12.15
N TYR A 87 11.21 -4.88 -12.78
CA TYR A 87 10.96 -5.38 -14.14
C TYR A 87 9.93 -6.52 -14.20
N GLY A 88 9.40 -6.92 -13.04
CA GLY A 88 8.40 -7.98 -12.91
C GLY A 88 7.02 -7.59 -13.43
N PRO A 89 6.03 -8.49 -13.30
CA PRO A 89 4.65 -8.16 -13.62
C PRO A 89 4.06 -7.16 -12.63
N PRO A 90 3.08 -6.33 -13.06
CA PRO A 90 2.38 -5.38 -12.18
C PRO A 90 1.63 -6.07 -11.03
N ALA A 91 1.18 -5.27 -10.07
CA ALA A 91 0.49 -5.71 -8.86
C ALA A 91 1.34 -6.59 -7.93
N ARG A 92 2.66 -6.58 -8.06
CA ARG A 92 3.57 -7.25 -7.12
C ARG A 92 4.09 -6.25 -6.09
N SER A 93 4.12 -6.66 -4.84
CA SER A 93 4.83 -5.90 -3.81
C SER A 93 6.33 -5.92 -4.09
N PHE A 94 6.97 -4.79 -3.90
CA PHE A 94 8.42 -4.66 -3.86
C PHE A 94 8.80 -4.08 -2.50
N VAL A 95 9.17 -4.98 -1.58
CA VAL A 95 9.63 -4.61 -0.24
C VAL A 95 11.14 -4.67 -0.21
N HIS A 96 11.77 -3.60 0.25
CA HIS A 96 13.22 -3.52 0.38
C HIS A 96 13.65 -2.85 1.68
N LEU A 97 14.89 -3.10 2.08
CA LEU A 97 15.53 -2.41 3.20
C LEU A 97 16.17 -1.11 2.75
N THR A 98 15.98 -0.06 3.55
CA THR A 98 16.74 1.19 3.47
C THR A 98 17.51 1.40 4.77
N TYR A 99 18.72 1.96 4.66
CA TYR A 99 19.65 2.14 5.80
C TYR A 99 19.89 0.87 6.63
N GLY A 100 19.70 -0.33 6.03
CA GLY A 100 19.91 -1.61 6.70
C GLY A 100 18.88 -2.00 7.77
N MET A 101 17.90 -1.14 8.07
CA MET A 101 16.98 -1.37 9.19
C MET A 101 15.50 -1.11 8.91
N HIS A 102 15.16 -0.35 7.88
CA HIS A 102 13.78 0.04 7.60
C HIS A 102 13.23 -0.63 6.34
N HIS A 103 12.09 -1.27 6.45
CA HIS A 103 11.36 -1.79 5.31
C HIS A 103 10.54 -0.69 4.65
N LEU A 104 10.53 -0.66 3.33
CA LEU A 104 9.68 0.20 2.52
C LEU A 104 8.86 -0.64 1.56
N LEU A 105 7.57 -0.34 1.42
CA LEU A 105 6.63 -1.04 0.56
C LEU A 105 6.38 -0.24 -0.72
N ASN A 106 6.69 -0.86 -1.85
CA ASN A 106 6.28 -0.40 -3.17
C ASN A 106 5.34 -1.40 -3.82
N VAL A 107 4.57 -0.96 -4.81
CA VAL A 107 3.78 -1.82 -5.69
C VAL A 107 4.24 -1.61 -7.12
N VAL A 108 4.63 -2.69 -7.80
CA VAL A 108 5.09 -2.66 -9.21
C VAL A 108 3.92 -2.29 -10.11
N THR A 109 4.19 -1.39 -11.06
CA THR A 109 3.24 -0.86 -12.03
C THR A 109 3.71 -1.10 -13.46
N GLU A 110 2.97 -0.63 -14.45
CA GLU A 110 3.29 -0.75 -15.87
C GLU A 110 3.29 -2.22 -16.36
N ARG A 111 3.74 -2.42 -17.58
CA ARG A 111 3.90 -3.75 -18.17
C ARG A 111 5.16 -4.45 -17.67
N LYS A 112 5.17 -5.77 -17.64
CA LYS A 112 6.38 -6.56 -17.39
C LYS A 112 7.52 -6.11 -18.33
N GLY A 113 8.70 -5.91 -17.77
CA GLY A 113 9.90 -5.44 -18.46
C GLY A 113 10.12 -3.94 -18.39
N PHE A 114 9.14 -3.14 -17.99
CA PHE A 114 9.31 -1.71 -17.70
C PHE A 114 9.43 -1.52 -16.18
N PRO A 115 10.58 -1.03 -15.66
CA PRO A 115 10.82 -0.99 -14.23
C PRO A 115 10.18 0.24 -13.59
N ALA A 116 9.02 0.06 -12.99
CA ALA A 116 8.30 1.14 -12.32
C ALA A 116 7.53 0.66 -11.10
N ALA A 117 7.37 1.54 -10.12
CA ALA A 117 6.62 1.24 -8.90
C ALA A 117 6.10 2.51 -8.23
N VAL A 118 5.07 2.34 -7.40
CA VAL A 118 4.57 3.34 -6.47
C VAL A 118 4.98 2.95 -5.06
N LEU A 119 5.73 3.81 -4.37
CA LEU A 119 6.06 3.71 -2.95
C LEU A 119 4.86 4.21 -2.13
N ILE A 120 4.35 3.38 -1.23
CA ILE A 120 3.34 3.79 -0.26
C ILE A 120 4.05 4.49 0.90
N ARG A 121 3.72 5.77 1.12
CA ARG A 121 4.44 6.59 2.11
C ARG A 121 3.73 6.75 3.43
N ALA A 122 2.41 6.93 3.41
CA ALA A 122 1.65 7.11 4.63
C ALA A 122 0.22 6.59 4.51
N LEU A 123 -0.32 6.18 5.65
CA LEU A 123 -1.69 5.69 5.79
C LEU A 123 -2.40 6.43 6.92
N GLU A 124 -3.70 6.69 6.71
CA GLU A 124 -4.64 6.94 7.79
C GLU A 124 -5.09 5.59 8.37
N PRO A 125 -4.77 5.26 9.64
CA PRO A 125 -5.13 3.98 10.24
C PRO A 125 -6.64 3.77 10.31
N LEU A 126 -7.13 2.56 9.89
CA LEU A 126 -8.54 2.21 9.92
C LEU A 126 -8.85 1.08 10.91
N GLN A 127 -8.13 -0.04 10.79
CA GLN A 127 -8.39 -1.26 11.57
C GLN A 127 -7.11 -1.78 12.19
N GLY A 128 -7.21 -2.40 13.39
CA GLY A 128 -6.08 -2.96 14.11
C GLY A 128 -5.20 -1.91 14.79
N ILE A 129 -5.77 -0.73 15.12
CA ILE A 129 -5.05 0.41 15.70
C ILE A 129 -4.30 0.01 16.98
N SER A 130 -4.90 -0.76 17.87
CA SER A 130 -4.25 -1.22 19.11
C SER A 130 -3.01 -2.09 18.82
N LEU A 131 -3.07 -2.91 17.77
CA LEU A 131 -1.93 -3.72 17.34
C LEU A 131 -0.84 -2.84 16.71
N MET A 132 -1.22 -1.84 15.91
CA MET A 132 -0.28 -0.85 15.35
C MET A 132 0.43 -0.08 16.47
N LYS A 133 -0.28 0.39 17.49
CA LYS A 133 0.28 1.06 18.66
C LYS A 133 1.33 0.17 19.36
N LYS A 134 0.99 -1.10 19.61
CA LYS A 134 1.91 -2.07 20.21
C LYS A 134 3.20 -2.24 19.41
N ARG A 135 3.07 -2.41 18.06
CA ARG A 135 4.22 -2.58 17.15
C ARG A 135 5.08 -1.33 17.03
N ARG A 136 4.48 -0.16 17.14
CA ARG A 136 5.16 1.14 17.06
C ARG A 136 5.69 1.65 18.40
N GLY A 137 5.22 1.11 19.53
CA GLY A 137 5.58 1.59 20.85
C GLY A 137 5.09 3.03 21.14
N THR A 138 3.94 3.43 20.59
CA THR A 138 3.37 4.78 20.76
C THR A 138 1.86 4.77 20.73
N ASP A 139 1.23 5.63 21.48
CA ASP A 139 -0.22 5.85 21.50
C ASP A 139 -0.71 6.92 20.53
N GLU A 140 0.20 7.67 19.95
CA GLU A 140 -0.05 8.74 18.98
C GLU A 140 -0.56 8.19 17.64
N ILE A 141 -1.86 8.23 17.40
CA ILE A 141 -2.50 7.65 16.21
C ILE A 141 -1.95 8.27 14.92
N MET A 142 -1.76 9.58 14.87
CA MET A 142 -1.22 10.29 13.70
C MET A 142 0.22 9.89 13.38
N ASN A 143 0.95 9.35 14.35
CA ASN A 143 2.35 8.93 14.19
C ASN A 143 2.50 7.43 13.87
N LEU A 144 1.41 6.67 13.84
CA LEU A 144 1.48 5.22 13.59
C LEU A 144 1.99 4.90 12.20
N CYS A 145 1.44 5.57 11.17
CA CYS A 145 1.71 5.27 9.76
C CYS A 145 2.13 6.49 8.93
N SER A 146 2.57 7.59 9.56
CA SER A 146 2.99 8.83 8.90
C SER A 146 4.44 8.75 8.42
N GLY A 147 4.72 7.83 7.52
CA GLY A 147 6.02 7.60 6.90
C GLY A 147 6.21 6.16 6.44
N PRO A 148 7.00 5.91 5.37
CA PRO A 148 7.07 4.60 4.73
C PRO A 148 7.63 3.51 5.66
N ALA A 149 8.62 3.82 6.48
CA ALA A 149 9.14 2.90 7.49
C ALA A 149 8.15 2.67 8.63
N LYS A 150 7.47 3.73 9.08
CA LYS A 150 6.48 3.67 10.15
C LYS A 150 5.30 2.77 9.76
N LEU A 151 4.76 2.93 8.55
CA LEU A 151 3.66 2.08 8.08
C LEU A 151 4.07 0.61 7.97
N CYS A 152 5.27 0.32 7.47
CA CYS A 152 5.76 -1.07 7.41
C CYS A 152 5.88 -1.69 8.81
N GLN A 153 6.42 -0.96 9.78
CA GLN A 153 6.48 -1.41 11.17
C GLN A 153 5.07 -1.61 11.76
N SER A 154 4.15 -0.65 11.60
CA SER A 154 2.78 -0.73 12.09
C SER A 154 2.02 -1.93 11.54
N MET A 155 2.18 -2.21 10.27
CA MET A 155 1.46 -3.28 9.56
C MET A 155 2.23 -4.61 9.54
N GLU A 156 3.43 -4.70 10.14
CA GLU A 156 4.29 -5.89 10.11
C GLU A 156 4.57 -6.30 8.64
N ILE A 157 5.05 -5.34 7.86
CA ILE A 157 5.47 -5.54 6.47
C ILE A 157 6.99 -5.63 6.43
N ASP A 158 7.50 -6.77 5.98
CA ASP A 158 8.92 -7.09 5.88
C ASP A 158 9.26 -7.77 4.55
N LEU A 159 10.49 -8.29 4.43
CA LEU A 159 10.98 -8.93 3.22
C LEU A 159 10.24 -10.23 2.85
N GLU A 160 9.54 -10.89 3.79
CA GLU A 160 8.73 -12.09 3.49
C GLU A 160 7.57 -11.76 2.55
N LEU A 161 7.10 -10.51 2.57
CA LEU A 161 6.06 -10.02 1.69
C LEU A 161 6.57 -9.51 0.33
N ASN A 162 7.87 -9.63 0.05
CA ASN A 162 8.44 -9.18 -1.21
C ASN A 162 8.03 -10.09 -2.38
N GLY A 163 7.35 -9.52 -3.39
CA GLY A 163 6.86 -10.23 -4.58
C GLY A 163 5.46 -10.81 -4.45
N MET A 164 4.73 -10.53 -3.36
CA MET A 164 3.35 -10.96 -3.19
C MET A 164 2.43 -10.25 -4.19
N LEU A 165 1.38 -10.94 -4.64
CA LEU A 165 0.36 -10.39 -5.52
C LEU A 165 -0.65 -9.59 -4.70
N VAL A 166 -0.61 -8.26 -4.74
CA VAL A 166 -1.50 -7.39 -3.95
C VAL A 166 -2.92 -7.29 -4.51
N SER A 167 -3.19 -7.94 -5.62
CA SER A 167 -4.51 -8.07 -6.27
C SER A 167 -5.16 -9.44 -6.04
N SER A 168 -4.76 -10.18 -5.02
CA SER A 168 -5.29 -11.52 -4.73
C SER A 168 -5.92 -11.61 -3.35
N PRO A 169 -7.13 -12.21 -3.23
CA PRO A 169 -7.76 -12.46 -1.93
C PRO A 169 -7.01 -13.51 -1.08
N LYS A 170 -6.11 -14.29 -1.71
CA LYS A 170 -5.26 -15.27 -1.02
C LYS A 170 -3.97 -14.64 -0.49
N SER A 171 -3.68 -13.40 -0.86
CA SER A 171 -2.49 -12.69 -0.39
C SER A 171 -2.69 -12.18 1.03
N PRO A 172 -1.69 -12.29 1.90
CA PRO A 172 -1.73 -11.68 3.22
C PRO A 172 -1.55 -10.16 3.18
N LEU A 173 -1.27 -9.59 2.00
CA LEU A 173 -1.14 -8.16 1.73
C LEU A 173 -1.87 -7.84 0.43
N PHE A 174 -2.88 -6.96 0.48
CA PHE A 174 -3.64 -6.56 -0.71
C PHE A 174 -4.16 -5.13 -0.59
N ILE A 175 -4.54 -4.56 -1.75
CA ILE A 175 -5.16 -3.23 -1.82
C ILE A 175 -6.57 -3.37 -2.39
N ARG A 176 -7.52 -2.69 -1.74
CA ARG A 176 -8.93 -2.69 -2.13
C ARG A 176 -9.46 -1.28 -2.32
N GLU A 177 -10.65 -1.17 -2.87
CA GLU A 177 -11.40 0.08 -2.93
C GLU A 177 -11.52 0.73 -1.56
N GLY A 178 -11.57 2.05 -1.53
CA GLY A 178 -11.60 2.87 -0.33
C GLY A 178 -12.54 4.05 -0.44
N LEU A 179 -11.99 5.25 -0.37
CA LEU A 179 -12.77 6.48 -0.52
C LEU A 179 -13.34 6.59 -1.93
N LYS A 180 -14.60 7.00 -2.02
CA LYS A 180 -15.22 7.36 -3.30
C LYS A 180 -14.46 8.54 -3.93
N GLU A 181 -14.44 8.58 -5.25
CA GLU A 181 -13.71 9.60 -6.02
C GLU A 181 -14.12 11.03 -5.66
N GLU A 182 -15.39 11.28 -5.47
CA GLU A 182 -15.96 12.57 -5.04
C GLU A 182 -15.32 13.10 -3.74
N LYS A 183 -14.82 12.19 -2.88
CA LYS A 183 -14.13 12.57 -1.63
C LYS A 183 -12.64 12.90 -1.85
N ARG A 184 -12.09 12.53 -3.02
CA ARG A 184 -10.69 12.79 -3.40
C ARG A 184 -10.54 13.99 -4.35
N GLU A 185 -11.56 14.23 -5.19
CA GLU A 185 -11.53 15.24 -6.25
C GLU A 185 -11.16 16.62 -5.69
N GLY A 186 -10.21 17.30 -6.35
CA GLY A 186 -9.69 18.60 -5.92
C GLY A 186 -8.88 18.61 -4.61
N LYS A 187 -8.62 17.42 -4.01
CA LYS A 187 -7.92 17.30 -2.73
C LYS A 187 -6.50 16.72 -2.85
N LEU A 188 -6.03 16.41 -4.04
CA LEU A 188 -4.66 15.94 -4.23
C LEU A 188 -3.70 17.12 -4.40
N LEU A 189 -2.55 17.01 -3.74
CA LEU A 189 -1.43 17.91 -3.93
C LEU A 189 -0.23 17.12 -4.43
N TRP A 190 0.36 17.60 -5.53
CA TRP A 190 1.58 17.08 -6.12
C TRP A 190 2.78 17.90 -5.65
N ARG A 191 3.85 17.23 -5.24
CA ARG A 191 5.06 17.84 -4.67
C ARG A 191 6.31 17.02 -5.08
N PRO A 192 7.50 17.58 -4.93
CA PRO A 192 8.74 16.81 -5.01
C PRO A 192 8.75 15.61 -4.06
N ARG A 193 9.44 14.56 -4.46
CA ARG A 193 9.66 13.35 -3.64
C ARG A 193 10.58 13.65 -2.46
N ILE A 194 10.44 12.87 -1.39
CA ILE A 194 11.18 13.06 -0.14
C ILE A 194 12.33 12.04 -0.06
N GLY A 195 13.48 12.49 0.45
CA GLY A 195 14.63 11.60 0.72
C GLY A 195 15.43 11.19 -0.50
N ILE A 196 15.18 11.82 -1.67
CA ILE A 196 15.95 11.62 -2.89
C ILE A 196 16.99 12.75 -3.08
N ARG A 197 18.08 12.44 -3.78
CA ARG A 197 19.14 13.43 -4.10
C ARG A 197 18.91 14.06 -5.46
N GLU A 198 18.56 13.26 -6.46
CA GLU A 198 18.35 13.63 -7.86
C GLU A 198 16.88 13.47 -8.25
N GLY A 199 16.45 14.09 -9.36
CA GLY A 199 15.05 14.03 -9.81
C GLY A 199 14.07 14.80 -8.94
N ARG A 200 14.53 15.79 -8.16
CA ARG A 200 13.68 16.62 -7.28
C ARG A 200 12.76 17.56 -8.04
N GLU A 201 13.10 17.88 -9.26
CA GLU A 201 12.31 18.72 -10.18
C GLU A 201 11.00 18.01 -10.60
N ARG A 202 10.94 16.68 -10.46
CA ARG A 202 9.76 15.89 -10.80
C ARG A 202 8.78 15.86 -9.61
N PRO A 203 7.57 16.44 -9.74
CA PRO A 203 6.60 16.46 -8.65
C PRO A 203 5.87 15.12 -8.52
N TRP A 204 6.61 14.02 -8.39
CA TRP A 204 6.08 12.66 -8.42
C TRP A 204 5.76 12.11 -7.02
N ARG A 205 5.34 12.98 -6.13
CA ARG A 205 4.73 12.65 -4.84
C ARG A 205 3.36 13.28 -4.77
N ALA A 206 2.34 12.46 -4.52
CA ALA A 206 0.98 12.93 -4.29
C ALA A 206 0.50 12.59 -2.87
N TYR A 207 -0.33 13.46 -2.31
CA TYR A 207 -0.97 13.24 -1.03
C TYR A 207 -2.32 13.97 -0.90
N LEU A 208 -3.16 13.51 0.02
CA LEU A 208 -4.43 14.16 0.35
C LEU A 208 -4.17 15.48 1.08
N LYS A 209 -4.66 16.58 0.49
CA LYS A 209 -4.65 17.90 1.11
C LYS A 209 -5.34 17.85 2.48
N ASN A 210 -4.73 18.49 3.47
CA ASN A 210 -5.23 18.56 4.84
C ASN A 210 -5.25 17.23 5.62
N SER A 211 -4.75 16.13 5.09
CA SER A 211 -4.57 14.92 5.89
C SER A 211 -3.53 15.16 6.99
N PRO A 212 -3.84 14.85 8.26
CA PRO A 212 -2.87 14.95 9.36
C PRO A 212 -1.89 13.78 9.39
N TYR A 213 -2.09 12.76 8.54
CA TYR A 213 -1.33 11.50 8.55
C TYR A 213 -0.18 11.47 7.55
N ILE A 214 0.07 12.54 6.78
CA ILE A 214 1.18 12.58 5.80
C ILE A 214 2.55 12.59 6.49
N SER A 215 3.57 12.11 5.79
CA SER A 215 4.93 11.95 6.33
C SER A 215 5.67 13.27 6.50
N ALA A 216 5.42 14.24 5.63
CA ALA A 216 5.93 15.61 5.70
C ALA A 216 5.07 16.54 4.82
N LYS A 217 5.00 17.82 5.19
CA LYS A 217 4.34 18.89 4.42
C LYS A 217 5.26 19.51 3.39
#